data_e7d70806843f0ebb2b0cc51fd5191b3d
#
_entry.id   e7d70806843f0ebb2b0cc51fd5191b3d
#
_cell.length_a   1.000
_cell.length_b   1.000
_cell.length_c   1.000
_cell.angle_alpha   90.00
_cell.angle_beta   90.00
_cell.angle_gamma   90.00
#
_symmetry.space_group_name_H-M   'P 1'
#
loop_
_entity.id
_entity.type
_entity.pdbx_description
1 polymer ?
#
loop_
_entity_poly.entity_id
_entity_poly.type
_entity_poly.pdbx_seq_one_letter_code
_entity_poly.pdbx_strand_id
1 'polypeptide(L)'
;MRQNLPILDREYPFPPGETLVSTTDLKGRITYCNPAFIRVSGFTREELLGQPHNMIRHPDMPEEAFRDMWDTIAQGKPWSGLVKNRRKDGTYYWVQANVTPLMQGDQPCGYMSVRTQPSRAKVSEAEQLYQTMRTEQAAGRLVHVLREGRVMERTWRGRLREATRLGLAAKLTLIMGSLTALGYGLGVVHGEAPDATWQWLFLPLLAGLIFGAGRLIRHLTMAPIKALMDIANRMAAGDLTQHIESDRSDLIGQLTRSLNQLSVNLRSIVRDARNGVDDLLHATQEISTGNQDLSGQTESQASNLQQTAASMEQITGTVKNSADNASQAAQLAEETLSITRRSSEAVLNVTHTMGAIEESSRRIGDIIQVIDSIAFQTNILALNAAVEAARAGEQGRGFAVVAAEVRALAQRTATAAREVKQLITDSSEKVRNGGELTQVAQNTMQEALQAVERVGALVETISHRAREQLSGISQVNSAVSQLDSITQQNAAAVEEIAAASMNMAAHARQVADTVQVFRLEEGQSTVMQADAVALRRAMKHQG
;
A
#
# COMPACT_ATOMS: atom_id res chain seq x y z
N MET A 1 4.80 -18.43 -43.83
CA MET A 1 4.29 -18.43 -42.43
C MET A 1 5.11 -17.50 -41.54
N ARG A 2 4.55 -16.88 -40.47
CA ARG A 2 5.33 -16.08 -39.51
C ARG A 2 6.30 -16.97 -38.74
N GLN A 3 7.60 -16.65 -38.80
CA GLN A 3 8.63 -17.34 -38.03
C GLN A 3 8.83 -16.59 -36.70
N ASN A 4 8.44 -17.23 -35.60
CA ASN A 4 8.60 -16.67 -34.25
C ASN A 4 9.92 -17.18 -33.67
N LEU A 5 10.84 -16.27 -33.39
CA LEU A 5 12.14 -16.55 -32.78
C LEU A 5 12.26 -15.82 -31.42
N PRO A 6 13.18 -16.24 -30.53
CA PRO A 6 13.99 -17.46 -30.59
C PRO A 6 13.16 -18.72 -30.32
N ILE A 7 13.70 -19.89 -30.70
CA ILE A 7 13.20 -21.21 -30.34
C ILE A 7 14.29 -21.98 -29.60
N LEU A 8 13.86 -22.68 -28.55
CA LEU A 8 14.71 -23.57 -27.74
C LEU A 8 14.11 -24.97 -27.82
N ASP A 9 14.95 -25.98 -28.00
CA ASP A 9 14.52 -27.38 -27.98
C ASP A 9 14.34 -27.88 -26.52
N ARG A 10 13.47 -27.17 -25.78
CA ARG A 10 13.12 -27.49 -24.41
C ARG A 10 11.63 -27.35 -24.21
N GLU A 11 11.00 -28.45 -23.83
CA GLU A 11 9.57 -28.45 -23.50
C GLU A 11 9.31 -27.82 -22.13
N TYR A 12 8.28 -27.01 -22.04
CA TYR A 12 7.71 -26.50 -20.79
C TYR A 12 6.52 -27.38 -20.41
N PRO A 13 6.65 -28.23 -19.36
CA PRO A 13 5.51 -29.00 -18.87
C PRO A 13 4.58 -28.09 -18.07
N PHE A 14 3.28 -28.13 -18.38
CA PHE A 14 2.29 -27.48 -17.55
C PHE A 14 1.43 -28.57 -16.84
N PRO A 15 0.82 -28.26 -15.68
CA PRO A 15 0.14 -29.23 -14.85
C PRO A 15 -0.97 -29.98 -15.60
N PRO A 16 -1.10 -31.32 -15.37
CA PRO A 16 -2.25 -32.08 -15.87
C PRO A 16 -3.54 -31.45 -15.33
N GLY A 17 -4.53 -31.38 -16.21
CA GLY A 17 -5.83 -30.82 -15.84
C GLY A 17 -5.93 -29.30 -15.98
N GLU A 18 -4.83 -28.55 -16.11
CA GLU A 18 -4.87 -27.13 -16.41
C GLU A 18 -5.40 -26.87 -17.82
N THR A 19 -6.29 -25.88 -17.97
CA THR A 19 -6.89 -25.51 -19.27
C THR A 19 -6.48 -24.10 -19.67
N LEU A 20 -5.97 -23.96 -20.91
CA LEU A 20 -5.55 -22.68 -21.46
C LEU A 20 -6.65 -22.16 -22.37
N VAL A 21 -7.30 -21.09 -21.97
CA VAL A 21 -8.42 -20.49 -22.71
C VAL A 21 -7.99 -19.18 -23.36
N SER A 22 -8.36 -19.02 -24.63
CA SER A 22 -8.32 -17.73 -25.30
C SER A 22 -9.51 -17.56 -26.25
N THR A 23 -9.96 -16.33 -26.44
CA THR A 23 -10.90 -15.96 -27.51
C THR A 23 -10.20 -15.03 -28.50
N THR A 24 -10.69 -15.04 -29.73
CA THR A 24 -10.19 -14.16 -30.79
C THR A 24 -11.35 -13.56 -31.59
N ASP A 25 -11.09 -12.44 -32.26
CA ASP A 25 -11.96 -11.93 -33.30
C ASP A 25 -11.87 -12.80 -34.58
N LEU A 26 -12.64 -12.45 -35.62
CA LEU A 26 -12.62 -13.14 -36.92
C LEU A 26 -11.26 -13.07 -37.64
N LYS A 27 -10.41 -12.10 -37.27
CA LYS A 27 -9.05 -11.94 -37.82
C LYS A 27 -8.00 -12.70 -37.00
N GLY A 28 -8.43 -13.43 -35.97
CA GLY A 28 -7.56 -14.19 -35.08
C GLY A 28 -6.77 -13.34 -34.09
N ARG A 29 -7.22 -12.12 -33.75
CA ARG A 29 -6.63 -11.30 -32.71
C ARG A 29 -7.20 -11.68 -31.36
N ILE A 30 -6.35 -11.83 -30.37
CA ILE A 30 -6.74 -12.25 -29.01
C ILE A 30 -7.58 -11.17 -28.36
N THR A 31 -8.82 -11.52 -27.95
CA THR A 31 -9.75 -10.65 -27.23
C THR A 31 -9.84 -10.99 -25.74
N TYR A 32 -9.49 -12.23 -25.37
CA TYR A 32 -9.43 -12.70 -24.00
C TYR A 32 -8.42 -13.82 -23.85
N CYS A 33 -7.80 -13.92 -22.66
CA CYS A 33 -6.98 -15.06 -22.24
C CYS A 33 -7.13 -15.24 -20.72
N ASN A 34 -7.22 -16.51 -20.27
CA ASN A 34 -7.30 -16.82 -18.86
C ASN A 34 -5.91 -16.77 -18.19
N PRO A 35 -5.83 -16.71 -16.85
CA PRO A 35 -4.55 -16.65 -16.12
C PRO A 35 -3.61 -17.82 -16.46
N ALA A 36 -4.14 -19.02 -16.66
CA ALA A 36 -3.36 -20.19 -17.05
C ALA A 36 -2.67 -20.00 -18.42
N PHE A 37 -3.39 -19.45 -19.40
CA PHE A 37 -2.80 -19.15 -20.71
C PHE A 37 -1.69 -18.11 -20.62
N ILE A 38 -1.85 -17.05 -19.83
CA ILE A 38 -0.81 -16.03 -19.57
C ILE A 38 0.43 -16.70 -18.97
N ARG A 39 0.27 -17.45 -17.89
CA ARG A 39 1.36 -18.13 -17.19
C ARG A 39 2.11 -19.13 -18.09
N VAL A 40 1.38 -19.98 -18.81
CA VAL A 40 1.99 -21.02 -19.64
C VAL A 40 2.63 -20.43 -20.90
N SER A 41 2.04 -19.42 -21.53
CA SER A 41 2.63 -18.76 -22.71
C SER A 41 3.87 -17.91 -22.37
N GLY A 42 3.99 -17.44 -21.12
CA GLY A 42 5.06 -16.57 -20.64
C GLY A 42 4.96 -15.12 -21.11
N PHE A 43 3.87 -14.73 -21.76
CA PHE A 43 3.56 -13.36 -22.14
C PHE A 43 2.68 -12.69 -21.09
N THR A 44 2.76 -11.37 -20.94
CA THR A 44 1.80 -10.64 -20.11
C THR A 44 0.46 -10.50 -20.81
N ARG A 45 -0.58 -10.14 -20.05
CA ARG A 45 -1.92 -9.91 -20.63
C ARG A 45 -1.91 -8.80 -21.67
N GLU A 46 -1.17 -7.73 -21.39
CA GLU A 46 -1.04 -6.55 -22.27
C GLU A 46 -0.30 -6.90 -23.58
N GLU A 47 0.67 -7.83 -23.51
CA GLU A 47 1.39 -8.32 -24.68
C GLU A 47 0.55 -9.25 -25.56
N LEU A 48 -0.48 -9.89 -25.01
CA LEU A 48 -1.33 -10.84 -25.72
C LEU A 48 -2.57 -10.17 -26.33
N LEU A 49 -3.25 -9.28 -25.59
CA LEU A 49 -4.50 -8.69 -26.06
C LEU A 49 -4.31 -7.85 -27.33
N GLY A 50 -5.23 -8.02 -28.28
CA GLY A 50 -5.20 -7.34 -29.59
C GLY A 50 -4.15 -7.88 -30.56
N GLN A 51 -3.25 -8.78 -30.13
CA GLN A 51 -2.23 -9.37 -31.00
C GLN A 51 -2.77 -10.60 -31.75
N PRO A 52 -2.24 -10.86 -32.95
CA PRO A 52 -2.61 -12.06 -33.69
C PRO A 52 -2.17 -13.31 -32.93
N HIS A 53 -3.07 -14.28 -32.78
CA HIS A 53 -2.81 -15.53 -32.05
C HIS A 53 -1.62 -16.33 -32.57
N ASN A 54 -1.21 -16.10 -33.82
CA ASN A 54 -0.04 -16.76 -34.43
C ASN A 54 1.29 -16.34 -33.79
N MET A 55 1.30 -15.39 -32.87
CA MET A 55 2.51 -15.00 -32.13
C MET A 55 3.09 -16.11 -31.24
N ILE A 56 2.21 -17.02 -30.79
CA ILE A 56 2.61 -18.19 -29.98
C ILE A 56 2.86 -19.46 -30.82
N ARG A 57 2.75 -19.38 -32.14
CA ARG A 57 2.91 -20.54 -33.01
C ARG A 57 4.37 -20.98 -33.08
N HIS A 58 4.61 -22.29 -32.90
CA HIS A 58 5.94 -22.86 -33.10
C HIS A 58 6.21 -23.07 -34.59
N PRO A 59 7.43 -22.77 -35.08
CA PRO A 59 7.78 -22.94 -36.50
C PRO A 59 7.67 -24.38 -37.04
N ASP A 60 7.81 -25.39 -36.16
CA ASP A 60 7.70 -26.82 -36.55
C ASP A 60 6.27 -27.25 -36.91
N MET A 61 5.28 -26.41 -36.65
CA MET A 61 3.90 -26.72 -37.03
C MET A 61 3.73 -26.64 -38.57
N PRO A 62 3.18 -27.69 -39.20
CA PRO A 62 2.92 -27.65 -40.64
C PRO A 62 1.84 -26.62 -40.97
N GLU A 63 2.00 -25.94 -42.12
CA GLU A 63 0.99 -24.98 -42.63
C GLU A 63 -0.38 -25.63 -42.82
N GLU A 64 -0.39 -26.89 -43.22
CA GLU A 64 -1.57 -27.71 -43.45
C GLU A 64 -2.46 -27.82 -42.21
N ALA A 65 -1.88 -27.92 -41.00
CA ALA A 65 -2.66 -27.98 -39.76
C ALA A 65 -3.46 -26.70 -39.53
N PHE A 66 -2.88 -25.55 -39.84
CA PHE A 66 -3.59 -24.28 -39.70
C PHE A 66 -4.55 -23.99 -40.84
N ARG A 67 -4.24 -24.44 -42.08
CA ARG A 67 -5.17 -24.40 -43.20
C ARG A 67 -6.47 -25.15 -42.84
N ASP A 68 -6.31 -26.41 -42.41
CA ASP A 68 -7.48 -27.24 -42.02
C ASP A 68 -8.25 -26.64 -40.86
N MET A 69 -7.57 -26.10 -39.85
CA MET A 69 -8.22 -25.43 -38.72
C MET A 69 -9.07 -24.24 -39.22
N TRP A 70 -8.50 -23.33 -40.01
CA TRP A 70 -9.20 -22.15 -40.48
C TRP A 70 -10.35 -22.50 -41.42
N ASP A 71 -10.18 -23.44 -42.33
CA ASP A 71 -11.20 -23.90 -43.25
C ASP A 71 -12.40 -24.54 -42.49
N THR A 72 -12.12 -25.23 -41.39
CA THR A 72 -13.15 -25.88 -40.56
C THR A 72 -13.94 -24.86 -39.75
N ILE A 73 -13.24 -23.99 -38.99
CA ILE A 73 -13.93 -23.03 -38.12
C ILE A 73 -14.66 -21.92 -38.85
N ALA A 74 -14.17 -21.54 -40.03
CA ALA A 74 -14.86 -20.58 -40.90
C ALA A 74 -16.22 -21.11 -41.41
N GLN A 75 -16.38 -22.45 -41.49
CA GLN A 75 -17.66 -23.10 -41.82
C GLN A 75 -18.60 -23.25 -40.62
N GLY A 76 -18.27 -22.65 -39.46
CA GLY A 76 -19.07 -22.79 -38.24
C GLY A 76 -18.92 -24.13 -37.53
N LYS A 77 -17.90 -24.93 -37.89
CA LYS A 77 -17.67 -26.25 -37.31
C LYS A 77 -16.56 -26.20 -36.26
N PRO A 78 -16.65 -26.97 -35.15
CA PRO A 78 -15.54 -27.10 -34.20
C PRO A 78 -14.38 -27.89 -34.81
N TRP A 79 -13.16 -27.47 -34.48
CA TRP A 79 -11.92 -28.13 -34.88
C TRP A 79 -11.15 -28.61 -33.64
N SER A 80 -10.52 -29.77 -33.73
CA SER A 80 -9.69 -30.32 -32.67
C SER A 80 -8.43 -30.91 -33.25
N GLY A 81 -7.27 -30.56 -32.67
CA GLY A 81 -5.97 -31.07 -33.14
C GLY A 81 -4.83 -30.79 -32.17
N LEU A 82 -3.71 -31.49 -32.38
CA LEU A 82 -2.50 -31.26 -31.60
C LEU A 82 -1.74 -30.06 -32.13
N VAL A 83 -1.32 -29.16 -31.25
CA VAL A 83 -0.60 -27.95 -31.60
C VAL A 83 0.64 -27.78 -30.72
N LYS A 84 1.80 -27.59 -31.35
CA LYS A 84 3.02 -27.17 -30.69
C LYS A 84 3.06 -25.65 -30.65
N ASN A 85 3.11 -25.08 -29.46
CA ASN A 85 3.18 -23.65 -29.25
C ASN A 85 4.56 -23.23 -28.72
N ARG A 86 4.96 -22.02 -29.00
CA ARG A 86 6.18 -21.38 -28.52
C ARG A 86 5.85 -20.42 -27.37
N ARG A 87 6.63 -20.47 -26.32
CA ARG A 87 6.61 -19.49 -25.22
C ARG A 87 7.45 -18.24 -25.54
N LYS A 88 7.27 -17.19 -24.76
CA LYS A 88 8.03 -15.95 -24.91
C LYS A 88 9.54 -16.17 -24.78
N ASP A 89 9.98 -17.04 -23.89
CA ASP A 89 11.37 -17.41 -23.64
C ASP A 89 12.01 -18.30 -24.74
N GLY A 90 11.20 -18.75 -25.71
CA GLY A 90 11.64 -19.65 -26.78
C GLY A 90 11.40 -21.14 -26.52
N THR A 91 11.06 -21.54 -25.28
CA THR A 91 10.66 -22.92 -24.97
C THR A 91 9.32 -23.23 -25.62
N TYR A 92 8.95 -24.52 -25.71
CA TYR A 92 7.70 -24.91 -26.36
C TYR A 92 6.82 -25.75 -25.42
N TYR A 93 5.53 -25.85 -25.77
CA TYR A 93 4.58 -26.71 -25.10
C TYR A 93 3.57 -27.28 -26.10
N TRP A 94 3.17 -28.54 -25.84
CA TRP A 94 2.16 -29.22 -26.65
C TRP A 94 0.79 -29.11 -26.03
N VAL A 95 -0.22 -28.88 -26.85
CA VAL A 95 -1.62 -28.80 -26.45
C VAL A 95 -2.53 -29.60 -27.38
N GLN A 96 -3.54 -30.21 -26.84
CA GLN A 96 -4.75 -30.59 -27.56
C GLN A 96 -5.62 -29.34 -27.67
N ALA A 97 -5.60 -28.69 -28.82
CA ALA A 97 -6.39 -27.50 -29.06
C ALA A 97 -7.80 -27.87 -29.54
N ASN A 98 -8.80 -27.32 -28.86
CA ASN A 98 -10.20 -27.41 -29.23
C ASN A 98 -10.68 -26.01 -29.57
N VAL A 99 -10.95 -25.75 -30.84
CA VAL A 99 -11.33 -24.44 -31.34
C VAL A 99 -12.79 -24.46 -31.78
N THR A 100 -13.59 -23.58 -31.18
CA THR A 100 -15.03 -23.48 -31.46
C THR A 100 -15.37 -22.09 -31.99
N PRO A 101 -16.06 -21.95 -33.10
CA PRO A 101 -16.56 -20.68 -33.54
C PRO A 101 -17.62 -20.15 -32.56
N LEU A 102 -17.51 -18.88 -32.22
CA LEU A 102 -18.53 -18.13 -31.46
C LEU A 102 -19.54 -17.62 -32.49
N MET A 103 -20.79 -18.06 -32.37
CA MET A 103 -21.82 -17.77 -33.34
C MET A 103 -22.72 -16.61 -32.88
N GLN A 104 -23.03 -15.71 -33.80
CA GLN A 104 -24.09 -14.70 -33.65
C GLN A 104 -25.11 -14.92 -34.76
N GLY A 105 -26.23 -15.57 -34.42
CA GLY A 105 -27.10 -16.18 -35.42
C GLY A 105 -26.39 -17.30 -36.18
N ASP A 106 -26.46 -17.28 -37.49
CA ASP A 106 -25.82 -18.30 -38.36
C ASP A 106 -24.40 -17.95 -38.79
N GLN A 107 -23.85 -16.83 -38.32
CA GLN A 107 -22.50 -16.41 -38.68
C GLN A 107 -21.52 -16.41 -37.50
N PRO A 108 -20.28 -16.84 -37.69
CA PRO A 108 -19.24 -16.71 -36.66
C PRO A 108 -18.93 -15.23 -36.42
N CYS A 109 -18.83 -14.82 -35.13
CA CYS A 109 -18.39 -13.50 -34.73
C CYS A 109 -16.99 -13.51 -34.07
N GLY A 110 -16.43 -14.69 -33.79
CA GLY A 110 -15.11 -14.89 -33.21
C GLY A 110 -14.84 -16.38 -32.98
N TYR A 111 -13.75 -16.68 -32.32
CA TYR A 111 -13.36 -18.07 -32.04
C TYR A 111 -12.90 -18.20 -30.59
N MET A 112 -13.36 -19.26 -29.92
CA MET A 112 -12.86 -19.66 -28.60
C MET A 112 -11.98 -20.89 -28.75
N SER A 113 -10.83 -20.90 -28.11
CA SER A 113 -9.92 -22.04 -28.08
C SER A 113 -9.63 -22.46 -26.66
N VAL A 114 -10.01 -23.69 -26.31
CA VAL A 114 -9.70 -24.33 -25.04
C VAL A 114 -8.67 -25.42 -25.31
N ARG A 115 -7.57 -25.37 -24.58
CA ARG A 115 -6.41 -26.23 -24.77
C ARG A 115 -6.14 -27.01 -23.51
N THR A 116 -5.94 -28.31 -23.68
CA THR A 116 -5.60 -29.23 -22.59
C THR A 116 -4.26 -29.91 -22.86
N GLN A 117 -3.67 -30.49 -21.83
CA GLN A 117 -2.42 -31.25 -21.99
C GLN A 117 -2.71 -32.58 -22.74
N PRO A 118 -2.02 -32.86 -23.84
CA PRO A 118 -2.18 -34.13 -24.55
C PRO A 118 -1.38 -35.24 -23.86
N SER A 119 -1.76 -36.50 -24.13
CA SER A 119 -0.95 -37.66 -23.71
C SER A 119 0.35 -37.74 -24.52
N ARG A 120 1.41 -38.29 -23.92
CA ARG A 120 2.72 -38.43 -24.57
C ARG A 120 2.67 -39.29 -25.83
N ALA A 121 1.84 -40.33 -25.87
CA ALA A 121 1.65 -41.14 -27.07
C ALA A 121 1.12 -40.28 -28.23
N LYS A 122 0.08 -39.48 -28.01
CA LYS A 122 -0.49 -38.57 -29.02
C LYS A 122 0.53 -37.54 -29.50
N VAL A 123 1.38 -37.00 -28.59
CA VAL A 123 2.44 -36.04 -28.96
C VAL A 123 3.44 -36.69 -29.90
N SER A 124 3.93 -37.90 -29.57
CA SER A 124 4.90 -38.62 -30.41
C SER A 124 4.38 -38.92 -31.82
N GLU A 125 3.11 -39.39 -31.90
CA GLU A 125 2.43 -39.61 -33.19
C GLU A 125 2.31 -38.31 -34.03
N ALA A 126 1.90 -37.23 -33.39
CA ALA A 126 1.76 -35.94 -34.06
C ALA A 126 3.11 -35.38 -34.54
N GLU A 127 4.16 -35.54 -33.73
CA GLU A 127 5.51 -35.06 -34.09
C GLU A 127 6.06 -35.77 -35.34
N GLN A 128 5.92 -37.09 -35.39
CA GLN A 128 6.30 -37.89 -36.56
C GLN A 128 5.48 -37.49 -37.82
N LEU A 129 4.17 -37.36 -37.66
CA LEU A 129 3.29 -36.95 -38.74
C LEU A 129 3.63 -35.55 -39.25
N TYR A 130 3.83 -34.59 -38.37
CA TYR A 130 4.15 -33.20 -38.74
C TYR A 130 5.52 -33.08 -39.36
N GLN A 131 6.48 -33.88 -38.92
CA GLN A 131 7.79 -33.98 -39.58
C GLN A 131 7.65 -34.53 -41.03
N THR A 132 6.86 -35.58 -41.22
CA THR A 132 6.57 -36.15 -42.53
C THR A 132 5.88 -35.12 -43.44
N MET A 133 4.85 -34.44 -42.96
CA MET A 133 4.16 -33.38 -43.72
C MET A 133 5.09 -32.23 -44.13
N ARG A 134 6.02 -31.81 -43.27
CA ARG A 134 7.02 -30.77 -43.63
C ARG A 134 7.96 -31.25 -44.70
N THR A 135 8.42 -32.51 -44.62
CA THR A 135 9.30 -33.10 -45.65
C THR A 135 8.57 -33.21 -46.99
N GLU A 136 7.32 -33.64 -46.99
CA GLU A 136 6.47 -33.73 -48.18
C GLU A 136 6.21 -32.33 -48.80
N GLN A 137 5.95 -31.34 -47.96
CA GLN A 137 5.76 -29.95 -48.40
C GLN A 137 7.04 -29.36 -49.03
N ALA A 138 8.22 -29.62 -48.42
CA ALA A 138 9.50 -29.21 -48.96
C ALA A 138 9.81 -29.90 -50.31
N ALA A 139 9.38 -31.15 -50.49
CA ALA A 139 9.49 -31.90 -51.74
C ALA A 139 8.42 -31.51 -52.79
N GLY A 140 7.53 -30.56 -52.48
CA GLY A 140 6.46 -30.12 -53.38
C GLY A 140 5.34 -31.15 -53.61
N ARG A 141 5.30 -32.24 -52.84
CA ARG A 141 4.32 -33.33 -52.97
C ARG A 141 3.69 -33.69 -51.62
N LEU A 142 2.64 -32.95 -51.23
CA LEU A 142 1.92 -33.18 -50.00
C LEU A 142 1.00 -34.42 -50.17
N VAL A 143 1.37 -35.52 -49.52
CA VAL A 143 0.61 -36.78 -49.49
C VAL A 143 -0.35 -36.83 -48.30
N HIS A 144 0.15 -36.45 -47.13
CA HIS A 144 -0.64 -36.39 -45.93
C HIS A 144 -1.32 -35.00 -45.78
N VAL A 145 -2.64 -34.96 -45.80
CA VAL A 145 -3.45 -33.74 -45.64
C VAL A 145 -4.38 -33.90 -44.44
N LEU A 146 -4.77 -32.76 -43.88
CA LEU A 146 -5.74 -32.73 -42.78
C LEU A 146 -7.10 -32.28 -43.28
N ARG A 147 -8.14 -32.90 -42.77
CA ARG A 147 -9.54 -32.51 -42.98
C ARG A 147 -10.33 -32.68 -41.69
N GLU A 148 -10.87 -31.57 -41.16
CA GLU A 148 -11.58 -31.52 -39.85
C GLU A 148 -10.77 -32.16 -38.69
N GLY A 149 -9.45 -31.92 -38.65
CA GLY A 149 -8.51 -32.48 -37.66
C GLY A 149 -8.08 -33.92 -37.92
N ARG A 150 -8.49 -34.55 -39.04
CA ARG A 150 -8.16 -35.93 -39.37
C ARG A 150 -7.13 -36.02 -40.45
N VAL A 151 -6.25 -37.02 -40.33
CA VAL A 151 -5.22 -37.34 -41.34
C VAL A 151 -5.85 -38.08 -42.51
N MET A 152 -5.64 -37.59 -43.70
CA MET A 152 -6.04 -38.22 -44.96
C MET A 152 -4.84 -38.36 -45.89
N GLU A 153 -4.76 -39.49 -46.62
CA GLU A 153 -3.75 -39.70 -47.62
C GLU A 153 -4.27 -39.37 -49.02
N ARG A 154 -3.60 -38.52 -49.77
CA ARG A 154 -3.94 -38.17 -51.17
C ARG A 154 -3.55 -39.26 -52.17
N THR A 155 -3.25 -40.48 -51.70
CA THR A 155 -2.98 -41.63 -52.59
C THR A 155 -4.27 -42.24 -53.12
N TRP A 156 -4.18 -43.03 -54.21
CA TRP A 156 -5.33 -43.74 -54.75
C TRP A 156 -5.92 -44.73 -53.70
N ARG A 157 -5.05 -45.37 -52.90
CA ARG A 157 -5.47 -46.23 -51.78
C ARG A 157 -6.18 -45.47 -50.67
N GLY A 158 -5.69 -44.26 -50.33
CA GLY A 158 -6.32 -43.35 -49.40
C GLY A 158 -7.73 -42.93 -49.88
N ARG A 159 -7.86 -42.61 -51.17
CA ARG A 159 -9.18 -42.26 -51.77
C ARG A 159 -10.13 -43.46 -51.74
N LEU A 160 -9.65 -44.66 -52.01
CA LEU A 160 -10.49 -45.88 -51.93
C LEU A 160 -10.96 -46.16 -50.53
N ARG A 161 -10.05 -46.01 -49.52
CA ARG A 161 -10.34 -46.14 -48.10
C ARG A 161 -11.37 -45.11 -47.61
N GLU A 162 -11.31 -43.89 -48.16
CA GLU A 162 -12.29 -42.83 -47.86
C GLU A 162 -13.64 -43.11 -48.57
N ALA A 163 -13.62 -43.55 -49.80
CA ALA A 163 -14.84 -43.92 -50.52
C ALA A 163 -15.58 -45.10 -49.86
N THR A 164 -14.88 -46.00 -49.20
CA THR A 164 -15.48 -47.10 -48.41
C THR A 164 -15.99 -46.65 -47.06
N ARG A 165 -15.59 -45.46 -46.57
CA ARG A 165 -16.17 -44.85 -45.35
C ARG A 165 -17.49 -44.12 -45.68
N LEU A 166 -18.47 -44.88 -46.13
CA LEU A 166 -19.83 -44.37 -46.45
C LEU A 166 -20.41 -43.66 -45.23
N GLY A 167 -20.88 -42.44 -45.43
CA GLY A 167 -21.66 -41.69 -44.43
C GLY A 167 -22.92 -42.48 -44.02
N LEU A 168 -23.51 -42.12 -42.89
CA LEU A 168 -24.71 -42.79 -42.37
C LEU A 168 -25.85 -42.85 -43.43
N ALA A 169 -26.11 -41.70 -44.10
CA ALA A 169 -27.15 -41.63 -45.15
C ALA A 169 -26.86 -42.64 -46.29
N ALA A 170 -25.62 -42.69 -46.80
CA ALA A 170 -25.24 -43.62 -47.87
C ALA A 170 -25.32 -45.10 -47.41
N LYS A 171 -24.97 -45.43 -46.17
CA LYS A 171 -25.14 -46.77 -45.61
C LYS A 171 -26.63 -47.15 -45.54
N LEU A 172 -27.46 -46.22 -45.06
CA LEU A 172 -28.91 -46.45 -44.98
C LEU A 172 -29.52 -46.63 -46.37
N THR A 173 -29.12 -45.78 -47.34
CA THR A 173 -29.59 -45.87 -48.74
C THR A 173 -29.19 -47.18 -49.38
N LEU A 174 -27.93 -47.64 -49.15
CA LEU A 174 -27.47 -48.96 -49.61
C LEU A 174 -28.23 -50.13 -48.98
N ILE A 175 -28.49 -50.08 -47.68
CA ILE A 175 -29.26 -51.09 -46.98
C ILE A 175 -30.69 -51.12 -47.54
N MET A 176 -31.34 -49.98 -47.68
CA MET A 176 -32.69 -49.88 -48.21
C MET A 176 -32.74 -50.29 -49.68
N GLY A 177 -31.78 -49.84 -50.50
CA GLY A 177 -31.69 -50.22 -51.91
C GLY A 177 -31.45 -51.72 -52.13
N SER A 178 -30.56 -52.32 -51.31
CA SER A 178 -30.33 -53.76 -51.36
C SER A 178 -31.56 -54.60 -50.95
N LEU A 179 -32.27 -54.14 -49.92
CA LEU A 179 -33.52 -54.79 -49.50
C LEU A 179 -34.60 -54.69 -50.58
N THR A 180 -34.72 -53.48 -51.21
CA THR A 180 -35.70 -53.26 -52.31
C THR A 180 -35.36 -54.12 -53.53
N ALA A 181 -34.09 -54.13 -53.92
CA ALA A 181 -33.62 -54.95 -55.07
C ALA A 181 -33.81 -56.45 -54.81
N LEU A 182 -33.51 -56.92 -53.59
CA LEU A 182 -33.72 -58.29 -53.19
C LEU A 182 -35.20 -58.66 -53.19
N GLY A 183 -36.04 -57.78 -52.61
CA GLY A 183 -37.48 -57.97 -52.57
C GLY A 183 -38.11 -58.00 -54.00
N TYR A 184 -37.64 -57.11 -54.90
CA TYR A 184 -38.07 -57.11 -56.31
C TYR A 184 -37.60 -58.41 -57.01
N GLY A 185 -36.31 -58.78 -56.89
CA GLY A 185 -35.82 -60.01 -57.53
C GLY A 185 -36.50 -61.27 -57.05
N LEU A 186 -36.81 -61.35 -55.76
CA LEU A 186 -37.57 -62.44 -55.20
C LEU A 186 -39.06 -62.45 -55.67
N GLY A 187 -39.66 -61.30 -55.89
CA GLY A 187 -41.02 -61.14 -56.46
C GLY A 187 -41.10 -61.61 -57.90
N VAL A 188 -40.05 -61.32 -58.72
CA VAL A 188 -39.92 -61.79 -60.11
C VAL A 188 -39.80 -63.32 -60.15
N VAL A 189 -38.94 -63.93 -59.35
CA VAL A 189 -38.76 -65.41 -59.28
C VAL A 189 -40.06 -66.08 -58.82
N HIS A 190 -40.83 -65.48 -57.95
CA HIS A 190 -42.13 -66.00 -57.52
C HIS A 190 -43.13 -65.91 -58.63
N GLY A 191 -43.12 -64.85 -59.41
CA GLY A 191 -44.05 -64.67 -60.52
C GLY A 191 -43.84 -65.70 -61.65
N GLU A 192 -42.61 -66.16 -61.88
CA GLU A 192 -42.25 -67.15 -62.92
C GLU A 192 -42.51 -68.62 -62.49
N ALA A 193 -42.61 -68.93 -61.17
CA ALA A 193 -42.78 -70.30 -60.67
C ALA A 193 -43.74 -70.34 -59.45
N PRO A 194 -45.06 -70.12 -59.61
CA PRO A 194 -45.96 -69.92 -58.50
C PRO A 194 -46.28 -71.18 -57.67
N ASP A 195 -46.03 -72.40 -58.17
CA ASP A 195 -46.31 -73.68 -57.49
C ASP A 195 -45.11 -74.31 -56.77
N ALA A 196 -44.03 -73.58 -56.65
CA ALA A 196 -42.83 -74.16 -56.03
C ALA A 196 -42.87 -74.12 -54.48
N THR A 197 -42.41 -75.18 -53.84
CA THR A 197 -42.24 -75.35 -52.37
C THR A 197 -41.37 -74.28 -51.76
N TRP A 198 -40.76 -73.47 -52.53
CA TRP A 198 -39.92 -72.31 -52.20
C TRP A 198 -40.63 -71.24 -51.35
N GLN A 199 -41.93 -71.13 -51.42
CA GLN A 199 -42.69 -70.12 -50.71
C GLN A 199 -42.49 -70.18 -49.19
N TRP A 200 -42.40 -71.37 -48.65
CA TRP A 200 -42.21 -71.61 -47.21
C TRP A 200 -40.84 -71.33 -46.69
N LEU A 201 -39.80 -71.30 -47.53
CA LEU A 201 -38.44 -70.92 -47.19
C LEU A 201 -38.23 -69.41 -47.42
N PHE A 202 -38.97 -68.80 -48.35
CA PHE A 202 -38.84 -67.41 -48.77
C PHE A 202 -39.28 -66.41 -47.70
N LEU A 203 -40.48 -66.60 -47.11
CA LEU A 203 -41.01 -65.70 -46.10
C LEU A 203 -40.09 -65.61 -44.83
N PRO A 204 -39.58 -66.69 -44.26
CA PRO A 204 -38.68 -66.58 -43.14
C PRO A 204 -37.31 -65.99 -43.50
N LEU A 205 -36.80 -66.19 -44.72
CA LEU A 205 -35.57 -65.55 -45.21
C LEU A 205 -35.73 -64.04 -45.33
N LEU A 206 -36.83 -63.59 -45.93
CA LEU A 206 -37.16 -62.17 -46.06
C LEU A 206 -37.39 -61.52 -44.70
N ALA A 207 -38.13 -62.21 -43.81
CA ALA A 207 -38.31 -61.75 -42.44
C ALA A 207 -36.99 -61.65 -41.67
N GLY A 208 -36.10 -62.62 -41.85
CA GLY A 208 -34.73 -62.58 -41.26
C GLY A 208 -33.90 -61.44 -41.77
N LEU A 209 -33.95 -61.12 -43.08
CA LEU A 209 -33.28 -59.97 -43.71
C LEU A 209 -33.80 -58.65 -43.20
N ILE A 210 -35.12 -58.49 -43.13
CA ILE A 210 -35.78 -57.28 -42.60
C ILE A 210 -35.41 -57.08 -41.14
N PHE A 211 -35.43 -58.16 -40.32
CA PHE A 211 -35.04 -58.12 -38.92
C PHE A 211 -33.56 -57.77 -38.77
N GLY A 212 -32.66 -58.40 -39.55
CA GLY A 212 -31.23 -58.10 -39.59
C GLY A 212 -30.91 -56.66 -39.98
N ALA A 213 -31.60 -56.16 -41.04
CA ALA A 213 -31.47 -54.77 -41.47
C ALA A 213 -31.98 -53.80 -40.39
N GLY A 214 -33.12 -54.09 -39.78
CA GLY A 214 -33.66 -53.27 -38.68
C GLY A 214 -32.71 -53.21 -37.47
N ARG A 215 -32.10 -54.39 -37.13
CA ARG A 215 -31.11 -54.49 -36.08
C ARG A 215 -29.83 -53.71 -36.44
N LEU A 216 -29.38 -53.78 -37.68
CA LEU A 216 -28.20 -53.05 -38.16
C LEU A 216 -28.47 -51.52 -38.19
N ILE A 217 -29.62 -51.07 -38.65
CA ILE A 217 -30.04 -49.65 -38.61
C ILE A 217 -30.08 -49.19 -37.16
N ARG A 218 -30.72 -49.95 -36.29
CA ARG A 218 -30.76 -49.60 -34.84
C ARG A 218 -29.36 -49.48 -34.24
N HIS A 219 -28.43 -50.35 -34.56
CA HIS A 219 -27.05 -50.30 -34.09
C HIS A 219 -26.28 -49.12 -34.68
N LEU A 220 -26.48 -48.79 -35.96
CA LEU A 220 -25.77 -47.69 -36.62
C LEU A 220 -26.28 -46.29 -36.26
N THR A 221 -27.54 -46.18 -35.84
CA THR A 221 -28.21 -44.88 -35.57
C THR A 221 -28.62 -44.68 -34.11
N MET A 222 -29.50 -45.55 -33.60
CA MET A 222 -30.14 -45.39 -32.30
C MET A 222 -29.18 -45.60 -31.13
N ALA A 223 -28.29 -46.59 -31.19
CA ALA A 223 -27.37 -46.88 -30.12
C ALA A 223 -26.37 -45.71 -29.87
N PRO A 224 -25.75 -45.10 -30.93
CA PRO A 224 -24.90 -43.94 -30.73
C PRO A 224 -25.66 -42.69 -30.24
N ILE A 225 -26.88 -42.44 -30.76
CA ILE A 225 -27.70 -41.33 -30.30
C ILE A 225 -28.09 -41.47 -28.84
N LYS A 226 -28.46 -42.69 -28.41
CA LYS A 226 -28.77 -42.98 -27.01
C LYS A 226 -27.53 -42.74 -26.10
N ALA A 227 -26.37 -43.19 -26.53
CA ALA A 227 -25.11 -42.93 -25.78
C ALA A 227 -24.81 -41.44 -25.63
N LEU A 228 -25.02 -40.64 -26.70
CA LEU A 228 -24.85 -39.18 -26.64
C LEU A 228 -25.86 -38.50 -25.73
N MET A 229 -27.14 -39.00 -25.75
CA MET A 229 -28.17 -38.51 -24.85
C MET A 229 -27.84 -38.81 -23.39
N ASP A 230 -27.34 -40.02 -23.07
CA ASP A 230 -26.93 -40.40 -21.72
C ASP A 230 -25.77 -39.52 -21.23
N ILE A 231 -24.80 -39.21 -22.11
CA ILE A 231 -23.67 -38.28 -21.79
C ILE A 231 -24.20 -36.85 -21.59
N ALA A 232 -25.06 -36.34 -22.50
CA ALA A 232 -25.65 -35.02 -22.34
C ALA A 232 -26.44 -34.89 -21.04
N ASN A 233 -27.20 -35.93 -20.65
CA ASN A 233 -27.92 -35.97 -19.39
C ASN A 233 -26.97 -35.95 -18.16
N ARG A 234 -25.84 -36.66 -18.21
CA ARG A 234 -24.81 -36.64 -17.15
C ARG A 234 -24.18 -35.22 -17.06
N MET A 235 -23.84 -34.62 -18.20
CA MET A 235 -23.33 -33.26 -18.22
C MET A 235 -24.34 -32.25 -17.65
N ALA A 236 -25.61 -32.38 -17.99
CA ALA A 236 -26.70 -31.56 -17.43
C ALA A 236 -26.87 -31.78 -15.92
N ALA A 237 -26.57 -32.98 -15.41
CA ALA A 237 -26.51 -33.29 -13.98
C ALA A 237 -25.18 -32.88 -13.30
N GLY A 238 -24.31 -32.10 -13.98
CA GLY A 238 -23.07 -31.60 -13.42
C GLY A 238 -21.86 -32.54 -13.56
N ASP A 239 -22.01 -33.74 -14.12
CA ASP A 239 -20.87 -34.66 -14.36
C ASP A 239 -20.14 -34.28 -15.65
N LEU A 240 -19.07 -33.49 -15.53
CA LEU A 240 -18.20 -33.07 -16.62
C LEU A 240 -16.98 -33.98 -16.81
N THR A 241 -16.89 -35.12 -16.09
CA THR A 241 -15.73 -36.00 -16.16
C THR A 241 -15.64 -36.77 -17.48
N GLN A 242 -16.77 -36.93 -18.19
CA GLN A 242 -16.88 -37.77 -19.36
C GLN A 242 -16.02 -37.27 -20.51
N HIS A 243 -15.18 -38.14 -21.05
CA HIS A 243 -14.40 -37.90 -22.26
C HIS A 243 -15.01 -38.66 -23.42
N ILE A 244 -15.32 -37.95 -24.50
CA ILE A 244 -16.03 -38.54 -25.64
C ILE A 244 -15.10 -38.47 -26.85
N GLU A 245 -14.58 -39.59 -27.27
CA GLU A 245 -13.84 -39.71 -28.53
C GLU A 245 -14.73 -40.41 -29.60
N SER A 246 -14.66 -39.93 -30.82
CA SER A 246 -15.38 -40.54 -31.94
C SER A 246 -14.61 -40.42 -33.24
N ASP A 247 -14.34 -41.57 -33.87
CA ASP A 247 -13.73 -41.62 -35.20
C ASP A 247 -14.74 -41.48 -36.35
N ARG A 248 -16.01 -41.25 -36.05
CA ARG A 248 -17.07 -41.12 -37.05
C ARG A 248 -16.95 -39.81 -37.81
N SER A 249 -17.17 -39.87 -39.14
CA SER A 249 -17.17 -38.71 -40.04
C SER A 249 -18.55 -38.20 -40.38
N ASP A 250 -19.59 -38.88 -39.88
CA ASP A 250 -21.00 -38.52 -40.11
C ASP A 250 -21.54 -37.46 -39.14
N LEU A 251 -22.80 -37.09 -39.25
CA LEU A 251 -23.51 -36.14 -38.39
C LEU A 251 -23.42 -36.52 -36.89
N ILE A 252 -23.50 -37.84 -36.60
CA ILE A 252 -23.36 -38.33 -35.23
C ILE A 252 -21.97 -38.06 -34.70
N GLY A 253 -20.92 -38.25 -35.52
CA GLY A 253 -19.55 -37.89 -35.15
C GLY A 253 -19.33 -36.41 -34.97
N GLN A 254 -19.99 -35.55 -35.77
CA GLN A 254 -19.98 -34.10 -35.56
C GLN A 254 -20.65 -33.72 -34.26
N LEU A 255 -21.83 -34.26 -33.95
CA LEU A 255 -22.56 -34.04 -32.70
C LEU A 255 -21.71 -34.48 -31.49
N THR A 256 -21.02 -35.64 -31.57
CA THR A 256 -20.11 -36.13 -30.53
C THR A 256 -19.00 -35.12 -30.27
N ARG A 257 -18.37 -34.61 -31.33
CA ARG A 257 -17.29 -33.59 -31.18
C ARG A 257 -17.79 -32.30 -30.55
N SER A 258 -18.96 -31.83 -30.96
CA SER A 258 -19.57 -30.61 -30.39
C SER A 258 -19.90 -30.79 -28.90
N LEU A 259 -20.42 -31.96 -28.51
CA LEU A 259 -20.73 -32.26 -27.11
C LEU A 259 -19.47 -32.39 -26.28
N ASN A 260 -18.41 -33.03 -26.80
CA ASN A 260 -17.10 -33.09 -26.13
C ASN A 260 -16.51 -31.69 -25.94
N GLN A 261 -16.61 -30.83 -26.98
CA GLN A 261 -16.17 -29.44 -26.90
C GLN A 261 -16.91 -28.65 -25.82
N LEU A 262 -18.23 -28.83 -25.72
CA LEU A 262 -19.05 -28.23 -24.67
C LEU A 262 -18.58 -28.69 -23.28
N SER A 263 -18.32 -29.99 -23.10
CA SER A 263 -17.81 -30.54 -21.84
C SER A 263 -16.48 -29.90 -21.44
N VAL A 264 -15.53 -29.84 -22.38
CA VAL A 264 -14.20 -29.23 -22.15
C VAL A 264 -14.31 -27.75 -21.80
N ASN A 265 -15.17 -27.00 -22.49
CA ASN A 265 -15.38 -25.60 -22.22
C ASN A 265 -16.00 -25.35 -20.84
N LEU A 266 -17.05 -26.10 -20.49
CA LEU A 266 -17.70 -26.00 -19.18
C LEU A 266 -16.73 -26.38 -18.05
N ARG A 267 -15.98 -27.46 -18.23
CA ARG A 267 -14.93 -27.87 -17.27
C ARG A 267 -13.91 -26.79 -17.00
N SER A 268 -13.48 -26.10 -18.06
CA SER A 268 -12.56 -24.97 -17.95
C SER A 268 -13.16 -23.81 -17.15
N ILE A 269 -14.38 -23.42 -17.50
CA ILE A 269 -15.07 -22.29 -16.82
C ILE A 269 -15.26 -22.59 -15.34
N VAL A 270 -15.71 -23.79 -14.99
CA VAL A 270 -15.91 -24.20 -13.60
C VAL A 270 -14.59 -24.24 -12.83
N ARG A 271 -13.51 -24.74 -13.46
CA ARG A 271 -12.18 -24.76 -12.83
C ARG A 271 -11.63 -23.36 -12.59
N ASP A 272 -11.72 -22.49 -13.59
CA ASP A 272 -11.29 -21.09 -13.46
C ASP A 272 -12.09 -20.35 -12.38
N ALA A 273 -13.40 -20.63 -12.27
CA ALA A 273 -14.24 -20.10 -11.21
C ALA A 273 -13.82 -20.60 -9.82
N ARG A 274 -13.52 -21.90 -9.66
CA ARG A 274 -13.00 -22.44 -8.38
C ARG A 274 -11.70 -21.79 -7.96
N ASN A 275 -10.73 -21.72 -8.88
CA ASN A 275 -9.44 -21.10 -8.60
C ASN A 275 -9.61 -19.63 -8.20
N GLY A 276 -10.48 -18.89 -8.92
CA GLY A 276 -10.77 -17.49 -8.59
C GLY A 276 -11.43 -17.31 -7.22
N VAL A 277 -12.25 -18.26 -6.80
CA VAL A 277 -12.84 -18.26 -5.46
C VAL A 277 -11.79 -18.54 -4.38
N ASP A 278 -10.89 -19.50 -4.59
CA ASP A 278 -9.81 -19.80 -3.66
C ASP A 278 -8.88 -18.59 -3.50
N ASP A 279 -8.49 -17.95 -4.60
CA ASP A 279 -7.69 -16.71 -4.58
C ASP A 279 -8.42 -15.58 -3.82
N LEU A 280 -9.75 -15.45 -4.01
CA LEU A 280 -10.56 -14.45 -3.31
C LEU A 280 -10.64 -14.72 -1.81
N LEU A 281 -10.78 -15.98 -1.38
CA LEU A 281 -10.78 -16.37 0.03
C LEU A 281 -9.43 -16.06 0.69
N HIS A 282 -8.32 -16.37 0.02
CA HIS A 282 -6.98 -16.02 0.50
C HIS A 282 -6.80 -14.50 0.64
N ALA A 283 -7.15 -13.73 -0.37
CA ALA A 283 -7.06 -12.27 -0.32
C ALA A 283 -7.94 -11.68 0.80
N THR A 284 -9.13 -12.23 1.00
CA THR A 284 -10.02 -11.78 2.08
C THR A 284 -9.45 -12.08 3.46
N GLN A 285 -8.77 -13.22 3.63
CA GLN A 285 -8.08 -13.56 4.87
C GLN A 285 -6.91 -12.61 5.15
N GLU A 286 -6.14 -12.24 4.13
CA GLU A 286 -5.06 -11.26 4.25
C GLU A 286 -5.60 -9.88 4.64
N ILE A 287 -6.71 -9.44 4.03
CA ILE A 287 -7.40 -8.19 4.40
C ILE A 287 -7.85 -8.24 5.85
N SER A 288 -8.44 -9.36 6.31
CA SER A 288 -8.89 -9.52 7.69
C SER A 288 -7.72 -9.41 8.68
N THR A 289 -6.58 -10.03 8.39
CA THR A 289 -5.38 -9.95 9.23
C THR A 289 -4.82 -8.52 9.26
N GLY A 290 -4.67 -7.88 8.10
CA GLY A 290 -4.22 -6.49 8.02
C GLY A 290 -5.16 -5.51 8.72
N ASN A 291 -6.46 -5.79 8.72
CA ASN A 291 -7.45 -4.98 9.42
C ASN A 291 -7.36 -5.14 10.95
N GLN A 292 -7.03 -6.33 11.46
CA GLN A 292 -6.73 -6.54 12.88
C GLN A 292 -5.49 -5.77 13.33
N ASP A 293 -4.44 -5.76 12.51
CA ASP A 293 -3.22 -4.99 12.78
C ASP A 293 -3.53 -3.48 12.79
N LEU A 294 -4.35 -3.00 11.84
CA LEU A 294 -4.79 -1.61 11.79
C LEU A 294 -5.62 -1.23 13.01
N SER A 295 -6.49 -2.13 13.50
CA SER A 295 -7.24 -1.94 14.75
C SER A 295 -6.30 -1.72 15.93
N GLY A 296 -5.32 -2.60 16.12
CA GLY A 296 -4.33 -2.49 17.20
C GLY A 296 -3.49 -1.21 17.10
N GLN A 297 -3.11 -0.79 15.90
CA GLN A 297 -2.42 0.47 15.68
C GLN A 297 -3.31 1.68 16.02
N THR A 298 -4.59 1.63 15.66
CA THR A 298 -5.57 2.70 15.94
C THR A 298 -5.81 2.85 17.45
N GLU A 299 -5.93 1.75 18.18
CA GLU A 299 -6.03 1.76 19.65
C GLU A 299 -4.78 2.34 20.32
N SER A 300 -3.59 1.92 19.85
CA SER A 300 -2.32 2.46 20.33
C SER A 300 -2.18 3.94 20.03
N GLN A 301 -2.61 4.38 18.86
CA GLN A 301 -2.63 5.79 18.47
C GLN A 301 -3.57 6.61 19.35
N ALA A 302 -4.77 6.11 19.67
CA ALA A 302 -5.72 6.76 20.58
C ALA A 302 -5.10 6.94 21.98
N SER A 303 -4.46 5.91 22.53
CA SER A 303 -3.76 5.98 23.82
C SER A 303 -2.63 7.02 23.81
N ASN A 304 -1.81 7.05 22.76
CA ASN A 304 -0.71 8.01 22.61
C ASN A 304 -1.23 9.45 22.47
N LEU A 305 -2.36 9.66 21.79
CA LEU A 305 -3.00 10.97 21.67
C LEU A 305 -3.53 11.46 23.01
N GLN A 306 -4.15 10.59 23.83
CA GLN A 306 -4.58 10.93 25.19
C GLN A 306 -3.40 11.35 26.06
N GLN A 307 -2.30 10.61 26.03
CA GLN A 307 -1.08 10.97 26.77
C GLN A 307 -0.48 12.29 26.26
N THR A 308 -0.48 12.51 24.95
CA THR A 308 0.01 13.75 24.33
C THR A 308 -0.86 14.94 24.76
N ALA A 309 -2.20 14.79 24.75
CA ALA A 309 -3.14 15.84 25.19
C ALA A 309 -2.91 16.20 26.67
N ALA A 310 -2.78 15.21 27.57
CA ALA A 310 -2.48 15.43 28.98
C ALA A 310 -1.12 16.16 29.16
N SER A 311 -0.10 15.78 28.39
CA SER A 311 1.21 16.44 28.42
C SER A 311 1.13 17.89 27.94
N MET A 312 0.31 18.16 26.91
CA MET A 312 0.10 19.51 26.38
C MET A 312 -0.65 20.41 27.36
N GLU A 313 -1.63 19.87 28.11
CA GLU A 313 -2.29 20.60 29.19
C GLU A 313 -1.29 21.00 30.29
N GLN A 314 -0.42 20.08 30.70
CA GLN A 314 0.63 20.35 31.70
C GLN A 314 1.63 21.40 31.20
N ILE A 315 2.09 21.30 29.95
CA ILE A 315 2.98 22.30 29.33
C ILE A 315 2.29 23.65 29.28
N THR A 316 1.02 23.72 28.87
CA THR A 316 0.23 24.94 28.84
C THR A 316 0.19 25.61 30.21
N GLY A 317 -0.10 24.84 31.28
CA GLY A 317 -0.08 25.32 32.65
C GLY A 317 1.28 25.84 33.07
N THR A 318 2.35 25.13 32.73
CA THR A 318 3.73 25.54 33.08
C THR A 318 4.13 26.82 32.38
N VAL A 319 3.85 26.98 31.09
CA VAL A 319 4.17 28.20 30.32
C VAL A 319 3.34 29.37 30.80
N LYS A 320 2.06 29.17 31.13
CA LYS A 320 1.19 30.20 31.72
C LYS A 320 1.76 30.69 33.06
N ASN A 321 2.12 29.77 33.96
CA ASN A 321 2.76 30.11 35.24
C ASN A 321 4.10 30.86 35.01
N SER A 322 4.86 30.49 34.00
CA SER A 322 6.11 31.18 33.66
C SER A 322 5.86 32.63 33.18
N ALA A 323 4.80 32.84 32.39
CA ALA A 323 4.39 34.17 31.96
C ALA A 323 3.94 35.04 33.14
N ASP A 324 3.14 34.47 34.05
CA ASP A 324 2.67 35.15 35.26
C ASP A 324 3.83 35.50 36.21
N ASN A 325 4.76 34.57 36.42
CA ASN A 325 5.96 34.80 37.22
C ASN A 325 6.87 35.88 36.60
N ALA A 326 7.02 35.88 35.28
CA ALA A 326 7.76 36.91 34.58
C ALA A 326 7.09 38.30 34.74
N SER A 327 5.76 38.37 34.68
CA SER A 327 5.02 39.59 34.92
C SER A 327 5.24 40.15 36.34
N GLN A 328 5.18 39.29 37.35
CA GLN A 328 5.48 39.64 38.76
C GLN A 328 6.93 40.09 38.96
N ALA A 329 7.88 39.40 38.32
CA ALA A 329 9.29 39.77 38.39
C ALA A 329 9.57 41.14 37.70
N ALA A 330 8.85 41.49 36.62
CA ALA A 330 8.94 42.77 35.97
C ALA A 330 8.48 43.91 36.90
N GLN A 331 7.34 43.71 37.58
CA GLN A 331 6.80 44.67 38.58
C GLN A 331 7.79 44.86 39.74
N LEU A 332 8.36 43.75 40.28
CA LEU A 332 9.34 43.81 41.34
C LEU A 332 10.64 44.52 40.91
N ALA A 333 11.08 44.32 39.68
CA ALA A 333 12.24 45.05 39.11
C ALA A 333 11.98 46.56 39.02
N GLU A 334 10.76 46.95 38.59
CA GLU A 334 10.38 48.38 38.50
C GLU A 334 10.31 49.03 39.90
N GLU A 335 9.76 48.31 40.91
CA GLU A 335 9.75 48.77 42.31
C GLU A 335 11.18 48.94 42.86
N THR A 336 12.03 47.92 42.62
CA THR A 336 13.45 47.96 43.03
C THR A 336 14.20 49.09 42.35
N LEU A 337 13.93 49.36 41.09
CA LEU A 337 14.49 50.49 40.36
C LEU A 337 14.12 51.84 41.02
N SER A 338 12.85 52.00 41.40
CA SER A 338 12.37 53.17 42.12
C SER A 338 13.06 53.38 43.46
N ILE A 339 13.19 52.29 44.27
CA ILE A 339 13.88 52.33 45.56
C ILE A 339 15.35 52.70 45.38
N THR A 340 16.03 52.08 44.42
CA THR A 340 17.46 52.31 44.16
C THR A 340 17.71 53.75 43.70
N ARG A 341 16.84 54.35 42.87
CA ARG A 341 16.90 55.78 42.47
C ARG A 341 16.77 56.69 43.67
N ARG A 342 15.83 56.44 44.55
CA ARG A 342 15.64 57.23 45.78
C ARG A 342 16.86 57.10 46.73
N SER A 343 17.43 55.90 46.83
CA SER A 343 18.65 55.65 47.62
C SER A 343 19.85 56.41 47.04
N SER A 344 20.01 56.40 45.70
CA SER A 344 21.03 57.17 44.99
C SER A 344 20.93 58.66 45.24
N GLU A 345 19.70 59.21 45.19
CA GLU A 345 19.42 60.63 45.48
C GLU A 345 19.75 60.98 46.93
N ALA A 346 19.43 60.09 47.90
CA ALA A 346 19.76 60.29 49.30
C ALA A 346 21.30 60.30 49.53
N VAL A 347 22.04 59.39 48.90
CA VAL A 347 23.50 59.37 48.96
C VAL A 347 24.12 60.66 48.35
N LEU A 348 23.54 61.11 47.24
CA LEU A 348 23.97 62.35 46.60
C LEU A 348 23.80 63.58 47.53
N ASN A 349 22.67 63.63 48.28
CA ASN A 349 22.42 64.68 49.25
C ASN A 349 23.41 64.62 50.43
N VAL A 350 23.78 63.38 50.89
CA VAL A 350 24.82 63.22 51.92
C VAL A 350 26.19 63.72 51.41
N THR A 351 26.57 63.37 50.17
CA THR A 351 27.81 63.83 49.56
C THR A 351 27.88 65.36 49.49
N HIS A 352 26.80 66.01 49.07
CA HIS A 352 26.68 67.47 49.05
C HIS A 352 26.85 68.07 50.45
N THR A 353 26.20 67.46 51.50
CA THR A 353 26.30 67.89 52.89
C THR A 353 27.72 67.75 53.42
N MET A 354 28.43 66.64 53.14
CA MET A 354 29.84 66.45 53.51
C MET A 354 30.72 67.56 52.87
N GLY A 355 30.52 67.89 51.62
CA GLY A 355 31.23 69.00 50.95
C GLY A 355 31.00 70.34 51.63
N ALA A 356 29.75 70.64 52.07
CA ALA A 356 29.43 71.89 52.77
C ALA A 356 30.07 71.96 54.19
N ILE A 357 30.13 70.77 54.89
CA ILE A 357 30.83 70.68 56.17
C ILE A 357 32.34 70.85 56.01
N GLU A 358 32.96 70.29 54.97
CA GLU A 358 34.40 70.44 54.65
C GLU A 358 34.72 71.94 54.41
N GLU A 359 33.93 72.61 53.62
CA GLU A 359 34.12 74.03 53.38
C GLU A 359 33.95 74.85 54.68
N SER A 360 32.95 74.58 55.50
CA SER A 360 32.76 75.21 56.79
C SER A 360 33.93 74.94 57.78
N SER A 361 34.42 73.73 57.82
CA SER A 361 35.61 73.36 58.68
C SER A 361 36.86 74.14 58.20
N ARG A 362 37.09 74.25 56.92
CA ARG A 362 38.15 75.08 56.36
C ARG A 362 38.07 76.54 56.81
N ARG A 363 36.86 77.14 56.66
CA ARG A 363 36.63 78.53 57.09
C ARG A 363 36.90 78.75 58.61
N ILE A 364 36.48 77.76 59.45
CA ILE A 364 36.74 77.77 60.87
C ILE A 364 38.30 77.75 61.13
N GLY A 365 38.99 76.85 60.38
CA GLY A 365 40.46 76.74 60.43
C GLY A 365 41.17 78.06 60.14
N ASP A 366 40.70 78.80 59.09
CA ASP A 366 41.16 80.13 58.72
C ASP A 366 40.93 81.13 59.88
N ILE A 367 39.73 81.14 60.47
CA ILE A 367 39.37 82.02 61.60
C ILE A 367 40.30 81.72 62.84
N ILE A 368 40.53 80.43 63.18
CA ILE A 368 41.40 80.05 64.28
C ILE A 368 42.82 80.47 64.03
N GLN A 369 43.31 80.46 62.80
CA GLN A 369 44.66 80.99 62.43
C GLN A 369 44.73 82.48 62.64
N VAL A 370 43.66 83.23 62.36
CA VAL A 370 43.60 84.67 62.68
C VAL A 370 43.64 84.90 64.19
N ILE A 371 42.86 84.09 64.98
CA ILE A 371 42.86 84.19 66.45
C ILE A 371 44.22 83.90 67.04
N ASP A 372 44.97 82.86 66.57
CA ASP A 372 46.32 82.57 67.03
C ASP A 372 47.30 83.74 66.69
N SER A 373 47.15 84.33 65.50
CA SER A 373 47.91 85.58 65.14
C SER A 373 47.61 86.74 66.06
N ILE A 374 46.31 87.03 66.41
CA ILE A 374 45.94 88.06 67.34
C ILE A 374 46.47 87.80 68.73
N ALA A 375 46.38 86.55 69.19
CA ALA A 375 46.92 86.15 70.46
C ALA A 375 48.45 86.36 70.50
N PHE A 376 49.19 85.98 69.43
CA PHE A 376 50.60 86.29 69.29
C PHE A 376 50.94 87.80 69.33
N GLN A 377 50.20 88.59 68.55
CA GLN A 377 50.40 90.04 68.58
C GLN A 377 50.07 90.63 69.93
N THR A 378 48.99 90.14 70.58
CA THR A 378 48.65 90.61 71.95
C THR A 378 49.71 90.22 73.00
N ASN A 379 50.27 89.04 72.85
CA ASN A 379 51.38 88.62 73.70
C ASN A 379 52.62 89.50 73.55
N ILE A 380 52.99 89.92 72.28
CA ILE A 380 54.08 90.85 72.01
C ILE A 380 53.73 92.28 72.52
N LEU A 381 52.54 92.74 72.36
CA LEU A 381 52.04 94.03 72.86
C LEU A 381 52.13 94.08 74.44
N ALA A 382 51.64 92.99 75.06
CA ALA A 382 51.73 92.82 76.52
C ALA A 382 53.20 92.78 77.02
N LEU A 383 54.06 92.06 76.24
CA LEU A 383 55.50 92.06 76.56
C LEU A 383 56.13 93.41 76.51
N ASN A 384 55.83 94.21 75.41
CA ASN A 384 56.29 95.57 75.26
C ASN A 384 55.79 96.50 76.39
N ALA A 385 54.50 96.29 76.78
CA ALA A 385 53.88 97.05 77.87
C ALA A 385 54.57 96.66 79.27
N ALA A 386 54.88 95.42 79.47
CA ALA A 386 55.59 94.95 80.71
C ALA A 386 57.02 95.53 80.77
N VAL A 387 57.69 95.59 79.61
CA VAL A 387 59.05 96.22 79.54
C VAL A 387 58.99 97.73 79.85
N GLU A 388 58.03 98.44 79.31
CA GLU A 388 57.87 99.87 79.53
C GLU A 388 57.35 100.16 80.96
N ALA A 389 56.51 99.33 81.52
CA ALA A 389 56.11 99.36 82.91
C ALA A 389 57.29 99.15 83.86
N ALA A 390 58.24 98.18 83.56
CA ALA A 390 59.47 97.99 84.31
C ALA A 390 60.39 99.20 84.18
N ARG A 391 60.39 99.86 83.08
CA ARG A 391 61.18 101.12 82.78
C ARG A 391 60.69 102.32 83.53
N ALA A 392 59.36 102.36 83.85
CA ALA A 392 58.78 103.45 84.64
C ALA A 392 58.98 103.28 86.17
N GLY A 393 59.63 102.20 86.64
CA GLY A 393 59.92 102.01 88.04
C GLY A 393 58.68 101.87 88.92
N GLU A 394 58.66 102.43 90.13
CA GLU A 394 57.56 102.36 91.13
C GLU A 394 56.19 102.83 90.54
N GLN A 395 56.21 103.84 89.62
CA GLN A 395 54.97 104.35 88.97
C GLN A 395 54.34 103.40 87.95
N GLY A 396 55.09 102.42 87.47
CA GLY A 396 54.60 101.41 86.49
C GLY A 396 54.05 100.12 87.11
N ARG A 397 54.10 99.87 88.43
CA ARG A 397 53.73 98.60 89.10
C ARG A 397 52.33 98.16 88.76
N GLY A 398 51.32 99.01 88.74
CA GLY A 398 49.93 98.69 88.36
C GLY A 398 49.80 98.23 86.91
N PHE A 399 50.56 98.96 86.04
CA PHE A 399 50.61 98.61 84.61
C PHE A 399 51.33 97.28 84.33
N ALA A 400 52.41 96.91 85.11
CA ALA A 400 53.14 95.68 85.03
C ALA A 400 52.25 94.50 85.36
N VAL A 401 51.42 94.55 86.38
CA VAL A 401 50.43 93.50 86.74
C VAL A 401 49.43 93.32 85.65
N VAL A 402 48.85 94.39 85.08
CA VAL A 402 47.93 94.32 83.97
C VAL A 402 48.56 93.73 82.71
N ALA A 403 49.79 94.15 82.41
CA ALA A 403 50.57 93.57 81.28
C ALA A 403 50.87 92.13 81.42
N ALA A 404 51.22 91.66 82.65
CA ALA A 404 51.41 90.24 82.95
C ALA A 404 50.12 89.39 82.81
N GLU A 405 48.98 89.94 83.23
CA GLU A 405 47.68 89.27 83.12
C GLU A 405 47.22 89.19 81.65
N VAL A 406 47.37 90.34 80.87
CA VAL A 406 47.11 90.33 79.45
C VAL A 406 47.98 89.36 78.68
N ARG A 407 49.31 89.24 79.05
CA ARG A 407 50.20 88.24 78.49
C ARG A 407 49.79 86.78 78.78
N ALA A 408 49.42 86.54 80.05
CA ALA A 408 48.93 85.22 80.45
C ALA A 408 47.66 84.84 79.69
N LEU A 409 46.72 85.80 79.55
CA LEU A 409 45.52 85.60 78.77
C LEU A 409 45.84 85.37 77.28
N ALA A 410 46.79 86.13 76.69
CA ALA A 410 47.20 85.91 75.29
C ALA A 410 47.80 84.46 75.07
N GLN A 411 48.64 84.00 76.01
CA GLN A 411 49.20 82.65 75.98
C GLN A 411 48.13 81.56 76.09
N ARG A 412 47.20 81.81 77.03
CA ARG A 412 46.04 80.86 77.17
C ARG A 412 45.17 80.82 75.88
N THR A 413 44.97 82.00 75.28
CA THR A 413 44.23 82.09 74.00
C THR A 413 44.95 81.39 72.86
N ALA A 414 46.29 81.58 72.73
CA ALA A 414 47.12 80.90 71.77
C ALA A 414 47.10 79.35 71.95
N THR A 415 47.12 78.84 73.23
CA THR A 415 47.01 77.44 73.52
C THR A 415 45.66 76.92 73.11
N ALA A 416 44.52 77.59 73.54
CA ALA A 416 43.20 77.20 73.17
C ALA A 416 42.95 77.24 71.63
N ALA A 417 43.54 78.26 70.98
CA ALA A 417 43.47 78.29 69.48
C ALA A 417 44.14 77.09 68.81
N ARG A 418 45.33 76.61 69.33
CA ARG A 418 46.03 75.44 68.84
C ARG A 418 45.20 74.18 69.06
N GLU A 419 44.63 74.01 70.28
CA GLU A 419 43.76 72.88 70.57
C GLU A 419 42.51 72.82 69.63
N VAL A 420 41.89 73.98 69.43
CA VAL A 420 40.72 74.07 68.48
C VAL A 420 41.24 73.78 67.05
N LYS A 421 42.37 74.30 66.62
CA LYS A 421 42.96 74.02 65.32
C LYS A 421 43.20 72.52 65.09
N GLN A 422 43.71 71.80 66.09
CA GLN A 422 43.86 70.32 65.99
C GLN A 422 42.50 69.62 65.84
N LEU A 423 41.50 70.01 66.66
CA LEU A 423 40.15 69.45 66.59
C LEU A 423 39.49 69.68 65.19
N ILE A 424 39.72 70.88 64.60
CA ILE A 424 39.23 71.20 63.27
C ILE A 424 39.94 70.38 62.17
N THR A 425 41.26 70.20 62.33
CA THR A 425 42.06 69.34 61.43
C THR A 425 41.54 67.90 61.44
N ASP A 426 41.43 67.33 62.68
CA ASP A 426 40.90 65.99 62.82
C ASP A 426 39.46 65.83 62.30
N SER A 427 38.61 66.87 62.46
CA SER A 427 37.25 66.90 61.92
C SER A 427 37.24 66.93 60.44
N SER A 428 38.12 67.78 59.81
CA SER A 428 38.25 67.88 58.36
C SER A 428 38.69 66.57 57.70
N GLU A 429 39.64 65.85 58.39
CA GLU A 429 40.04 64.53 57.90
C GLU A 429 38.89 63.49 57.92
N LYS A 430 38.15 63.47 59.05
CA LYS A 430 36.95 62.58 59.13
C LYS A 430 35.89 62.91 58.09
N VAL A 431 35.62 64.20 57.80
CA VAL A 431 34.68 64.65 56.79
C VAL A 431 35.15 64.26 55.39
N ARG A 432 36.43 64.42 55.07
CA ARG A 432 36.99 64.03 53.81
C ARG A 432 36.85 62.52 53.59
N ASN A 433 37.24 61.70 54.61
CA ASN A 433 37.06 60.24 54.56
C ASN A 433 35.59 59.87 54.39
N GLY A 434 34.65 60.57 55.05
CA GLY A 434 33.21 60.40 54.87
C GLY A 434 32.75 60.74 53.44
N GLY A 435 33.34 61.78 52.86
CA GLY A 435 33.09 62.17 51.44
C GLY A 435 33.54 61.09 50.46
N GLU A 436 34.74 60.54 50.66
CA GLU A 436 35.25 59.42 49.84
C GLU A 436 34.36 58.17 49.93
N LEU A 437 33.93 57.80 51.13
CA LEU A 437 32.99 56.66 51.35
C LEU A 437 31.63 56.90 50.66
N THR A 438 31.10 58.12 50.74
CA THR A 438 29.81 58.42 50.05
C THR A 438 29.95 58.40 48.52
N GLN A 439 31.12 58.75 47.97
CA GLN A 439 31.40 58.66 46.52
C GLN A 439 31.44 57.17 46.08
N VAL A 440 32.07 56.28 46.88
CA VAL A 440 32.07 54.85 46.61
C VAL A 440 30.60 54.32 46.66
N ALA A 441 29.81 54.71 47.66
CA ALA A 441 28.41 54.30 47.77
C ALA A 441 27.60 54.79 46.57
N GLN A 442 27.83 56.00 46.05
CA GLN A 442 27.17 56.51 44.84
C GLN A 442 27.48 55.68 43.59
N ASN A 443 28.76 55.32 43.39
CA ASN A 443 29.18 54.47 42.27
C ASN A 443 28.48 53.09 42.37
N THR A 444 28.46 52.51 43.55
CA THR A 444 27.80 51.21 43.81
C THR A 444 26.27 51.29 43.51
N MET A 445 25.61 52.38 43.89
CA MET A 445 24.20 52.61 43.58
C MET A 445 23.96 52.74 42.06
N GLN A 446 24.88 53.35 41.34
CA GLN A 446 24.79 53.45 39.88
C GLN A 446 24.97 52.11 39.16
N GLU A 447 25.90 51.27 39.66
CA GLU A 447 26.02 49.87 39.19
C GLU A 447 24.78 49.04 39.50
N ALA A 448 24.18 49.21 40.69
CA ALA A 448 22.92 48.55 41.06
C ALA A 448 21.74 48.96 40.13
N LEU A 449 21.62 50.24 39.80
CA LEU A 449 20.61 50.73 38.85
C LEU A 449 20.75 50.02 37.51
N GLN A 450 21.95 49.99 36.93
CA GLN A 450 22.21 49.32 35.65
C GLN A 450 21.92 47.82 35.72
N ALA A 451 22.22 47.16 36.85
CA ALA A 451 21.93 45.74 37.01
C ALA A 451 20.43 45.45 37.04
N VAL A 452 19.65 46.28 37.76
CA VAL A 452 18.19 46.16 37.83
C VAL A 452 17.53 46.42 36.48
N GLU A 453 17.98 47.43 35.71
CA GLU A 453 17.50 47.72 34.34
C GLU A 453 17.71 46.49 33.41
N ARG A 454 18.89 45.83 33.50
CA ARG A 454 19.17 44.63 32.72
C ARG A 454 18.27 43.46 33.13
N VAL A 455 17.96 43.28 34.40
CA VAL A 455 17.03 42.28 34.90
C VAL A 455 15.63 42.56 34.31
N GLY A 456 15.15 43.82 34.35
CA GLY A 456 13.87 44.19 33.76
C GLY A 456 13.74 43.82 32.28
N ALA A 457 14.76 44.13 31.47
CA ALA A 457 14.79 43.79 30.04
C ALA A 457 14.79 42.27 29.78
N LEU A 458 15.50 41.48 30.59
CA LEU A 458 15.49 40.01 30.50
C LEU A 458 14.12 39.42 30.84
N VAL A 459 13.48 39.94 31.88
CA VAL A 459 12.14 39.49 32.31
C VAL A 459 11.09 39.84 31.25
N GLU A 460 11.17 41.01 30.62
CA GLU A 460 10.28 41.39 29.51
C GLU A 460 10.45 40.41 28.32
N THR A 461 11.69 40.03 28.00
CA THR A 461 11.99 39.04 26.95
C THR A 461 11.38 37.69 27.29
N ILE A 462 11.46 37.21 28.55
CA ILE A 462 10.85 35.97 29.02
C ILE A 462 9.32 36.04 28.85
N SER A 463 8.68 37.14 29.26
CA SER A 463 7.25 37.32 29.13
C SER A 463 6.77 37.28 27.65
N HIS A 464 7.53 37.91 26.76
CA HIS A 464 7.25 37.87 25.33
C HIS A 464 7.34 36.45 24.78
N ARG A 465 8.43 35.74 25.06
CA ARG A 465 8.63 34.34 24.60
C ARG A 465 7.58 33.39 25.17
N ALA A 466 7.17 33.58 26.42
CA ALA A 466 6.10 32.75 27.00
C ALA A 466 4.76 32.94 26.24
N ARG A 467 4.43 34.15 25.81
CA ARG A 467 3.24 34.43 24.99
C ARG A 467 3.34 33.78 23.61
N GLU A 468 4.50 33.84 22.96
CA GLU A 468 4.74 33.15 21.66
C GLU A 468 4.59 31.63 21.83
N GLN A 469 5.15 31.04 22.91
CA GLN A 469 4.98 29.62 23.22
C GLN A 469 3.51 29.24 23.41
N LEU A 470 2.71 30.03 24.12
CA LEU A 470 1.26 29.77 24.27
C LEU A 470 0.54 29.76 22.92
N SER A 471 0.90 30.65 22.00
CA SER A 471 0.37 30.64 20.62
C SER A 471 0.76 29.36 19.88
N GLY A 472 2.02 28.95 19.93
CA GLY A 472 2.50 27.69 19.35
C GLY A 472 1.81 26.46 19.94
N ILE A 473 1.62 26.42 21.27
CA ILE A 473 0.90 25.33 21.96
C ILE A 473 -0.55 25.25 21.47
N SER A 474 -1.23 26.38 21.26
CA SER A 474 -2.59 26.40 20.71
C SER A 474 -2.67 25.75 19.32
N GLN A 475 -1.66 25.97 18.45
CA GLN A 475 -1.59 25.30 17.16
C GLN A 475 -1.36 23.79 17.30
N VAL A 476 -0.49 23.36 18.23
CA VAL A 476 -0.28 21.93 18.51
C VAL A 476 -1.55 21.27 19.03
N ASN A 477 -2.29 21.92 19.94
CA ASN A 477 -3.58 21.42 20.43
C ASN A 477 -4.60 21.23 19.30
N SER A 478 -4.65 22.17 18.35
CA SER A 478 -5.51 22.04 17.17
C SER A 478 -5.10 20.83 16.30
N ALA A 479 -3.81 20.59 16.12
CA ALA A 479 -3.30 19.42 15.40
C ALA A 479 -3.61 18.11 16.14
N VAL A 480 -3.49 18.07 17.47
CA VAL A 480 -3.86 16.90 18.29
C VAL A 480 -5.35 16.59 18.17
N SER A 481 -6.22 17.61 18.20
CA SER A 481 -7.66 17.43 17.99
C SER A 481 -7.99 16.90 16.59
N GLN A 482 -7.26 17.34 15.55
CA GLN A 482 -7.43 16.82 14.20
C GLN A 482 -6.97 15.36 14.10
N LEU A 483 -5.86 14.99 14.74
CA LEU A 483 -5.39 13.60 14.82
C LEU A 483 -6.38 12.70 15.56
N ASP A 484 -7.03 13.19 16.62
CA ASP A 484 -8.08 12.46 17.31
C ASP A 484 -9.27 12.15 16.39
N SER A 485 -9.72 13.14 15.61
CA SER A 485 -10.78 12.95 14.60
C SER A 485 -10.39 11.91 13.55
N ILE A 486 -9.14 11.93 13.05
CA ILE A 486 -8.64 10.93 12.09
C ILE A 486 -8.61 9.54 12.73
N THR A 487 -8.20 9.44 14.00
CA THR A 487 -8.15 8.17 14.73
C THR A 487 -9.54 7.57 14.88
N GLN A 488 -10.57 8.38 15.18
CA GLN A 488 -11.96 7.94 15.21
C GLN A 488 -12.47 7.51 13.83
N GLN A 489 -12.09 8.21 12.76
CA GLN A 489 -12.41 7.80 11.39
C GLN A 489 -11.74 6.48 11.03
N ASN A 490 -10.49 6.25 11.44
CA ASN A 490 -9.81 4.98 11.25
C ASN A 490 -10.51 3.83 11.97
N ALA A 491 -10.97 4.05 13.21
CA ALA A 491 -11.74 3.05 13.98
C ALA A 491 -13.04 2.67 13.24
N ALA A 492 -13.79 3.65 12.72
CA ALA A 492 -14.99 3.39 11.92
C ALA A 492 -14.65 2.65 10.61
N ALA A 493 -13.57 3.02 9.93
CA ALA A 493 -13.11 2.35 8.72
C ALA A 493 -12.69 0.89 8.99
N VAL A 494 -12.07 0.60 10.13
CA VAL A 494 -11.73 -0.77 10.57
C VAL A 494 -12.99 -1.63 10.70
N GLU A 495 -14.07 -1.11 11.28
CA GLU A 495 -15.35 -1.82 11.39
C GLU A 495 -15.98 -2.07 10.03
N GLU A 496 -15.97 -1.08 9.13
CA GLU A 496 -16.49 -1.23 7.76
C GLU A 496 -15.70 -2.26 6.95
N ILE A 497 -14.37 -2.25 7.02
CA ILE A 497 -13.50 -3.21 6.33
C ILE A 497 -13.75 -4.62 6.88
N ALA A 498 -13.92 -4.79 8.19
CA ALA A 498 -14.24 -6.08 8.80
C ALA A 498 -15.57 -6.63 8.27
N ALA A 499 -16.62 -5.82 8.23
CA ALA A 499 -17.92 -6.20 7.69
C ALA A 499 -17.86 -6.53 6.20
N ALA A 500 -17.15 -5.72 5.40
CA ALA A 500 -16.95 -5.95 3.97
C ALA A 500 -16.18 -7.26 3.70
N SER A 501 -15.13 -7.54 4.48
CA SER A 501 -14.34 -8.78 4.37
C SER A 501 -15.17 -10.01 4.70
N MET A 502 -15.98 -9.96 5.75
CA MET A 502 -16.91 -11.05 6.09
C MET A 502 -17.92 -11.30 4.98
N ASN A 503 -18.48 -10.26 4.38
CA ASN A 503 -19.41 -10.36 3.27
C ASN A 503 -18.73 -10.94 2.02
N MET A 504 -17.51 -10.51 1.69
CA MET A 504 -16.74 -11.09 0.57
C MET A 504 -16.47 -12.58 0.79
N ALA A 505 -16.06 -12.99 2.00
CA ALA A 505 -15.85 -14.39 2.33
C ALA A 505 -17.15 -15.22 2.20
N ALA A 506 -18.28 -14.67 2.62
CA ALA A 506 -19.59 -15.31 2.47
C ALA A 506 -19.98 -15.47 1.00
N HIS A 507 -19.83 -14.44 0.18
CA HIS A 507 -20.11 -14.50 -1.26
C HIS A 507 -19.15 -15.47 -1.98
N ALA A 508 -17.87 -15.45 -1.65
CA ALA A 508 -16.91 -16.39 -2.21
C ALA A 508 -17.31 -17.85 -1.89
N ARG A 509 -17.69 -18.15 -0.65
CA ARG A 509 -18.20 -19.48 -0.27
C ARG A 509 -19.47 -19.86 -1.02
N GLN A 510 -20.41 -18.93 -1.19
CA GLN A 510 -21.63 -19.18 -1.95
C GLN A 510 -21.33 -19.51 -3.43
N VAL A 511 -20.36 -18.84 -4.06
CA VAL A 511 -19.91 -19.18 -5.41
C VAL A 511 -19.22 -20.55 -5.42
N ALA A 512 -18.34 -20.83 -4.42
CA ALA A 512 -17.73 -22.15 -4.25
C ALA A 512 -18.77 -23.26 -4.21
N ASP A 513 -19.80 -23.14 -3.36
CA ASP A 513 -20.88 -24.10 -3.23
C ASP A 513 -21.64 -24.30 -4.54
N THR A 514 -21.89 -23.20 -5.28
CA THR A 514 -22.59 -23.26 -6.57
C THR A 514 -21.78 -24.04 -7.61
N VAL A 515 -20.46 -23.82 -7.69
CA VAL A 515 -19.59 -24.51 -8.65
C VAL A 515 -19.18 -25.90 -8.19
N GLN A 516 -19.35 -26.24 -6.92
CA GLN A 516 -19.05 -27.56 -6.36
C GLN A 516 -20.02 -28.63 -6.84
N VAL A 517 -21.20 -28.26 -7.32
CA VAL A 517 -22.17 -29.16 -7.95
C VAL A 517 -21.59 -29.86 -9.17
N PHE A 518 -20.65 -29.20 -9.89
CA PHE A 518 -20.01 -29.76 -11.06
C PHE A 518 -18.84 -30.68 -10.68
N ARG A 519 -18.82 -31.87 -11.26
CA ARG A 519 -17.76 -32.86 -11.10
C ARG A 519 -16.75 -32.72 -12.23
N LEU A 520 -15.50 -32.45 -11.89
CA LEU A 520 -14.42 -32.21 -12.87
C LEU A 520 -13.49 -33.41 -13.06
N GLU A 521 -13.35 -34.28 -12.05
CA GLU A 521 -12.43 -35.41 -12.02
C GLU A 521 -13.13 -36.67 -11.56
N GLU A 522 -12.68 -37.85 -12.07
CA GLU A 522 -13.17 -39.12 -11.62
C GLU A 522 -12.80 -39.36 -10.14
N GLY A 523 -13.77 -39.77 -9.34
CA GLY A 523 -13.59 -39.97 -7.88
C GLY A 523 -13.96 -38.75 -7.02
N GLN A 524 -14.19 -37.56 -7.58
CA GLN A 524 -14.77 -36.48 -6.80
C GLN A 524 -16.20 -36.80 -6.38
N SER A 525 -16.49 -36.73 -5.08
CA SER A 525 -17.86 -36.79 -4.56
C SER A 525 -18.50 -35.40 -4.73
N THR A 526 -19.62 -35.31 -5.43
CA THR A 526 -20.43 -34.08 -5.46
C THR A 526 -21.38 -34.06 -4.27
N VAL A 527 -21.83 -32.85 -3.91
CA VAL A 527 -22.86 -32.62 -2.88
C VAL A 527 -24.13 -33.47 -3.15
N MET A 528 -24.43 -33.78 -4.43
CA MET A 528 -25.54 -34.64 -4.81
C MET A 528 -25.35 -36.14 -4.40
N GLN A 529 -24.13 -36.59 -4.13
CA GLN A 529 -23.83 -37.96 -3.66
C GLN A 529 -23.68 -38.05 -2.15
N ALA A 530 -23.66 -36.91 -1.46
CA ALA A 530 -23.59 -36.89 -0.01
C ALA A 530 -24.93 -37.31 0.59
N ASP A 531 -24.85 -38.21 1.58
CA ASP A 531 -26.04 -38.62 2.34
C ASP A 531 -26.67 -37.37 2.99
N ALA A 532 -27.87 -36.98 2.51
CA ALA A 532 -28.61 -35.84 3.00
C ALA A 532 -28.84 -35.89 4.53
N VAL A 533 -28.86 -37.06 5.12
CA VAL A 533 -28.98 -37.29 6.56
C VAL A 533 -27.67 -36.98 7.28
N ALA A 534 -26.53 -37.36 6.66
CA ALA A 534 -25.20 -37.01 7.17
C ALA A 534 -24.91 -35.52 7.10
N LEU A 535 -25.26 -34.85 5.98
CA LEU A 535 -25.17 -33.39 5.82
C LEU A 535 -26.02 -32.67 6.87
N ARG A 536 -27.24 -33.09 7.12
CA ARG A 536 -28.12 -32.50 8.13
C ARG A 536 -27.59 -32.68 9.55
N ARG A 537 -26.90 -33.81 9.82
CA ARG A 537 -26.22 -34.05 11.12
C ARG A 537 -25.00 -33.16 11.28
N ALA A 538 -24.19 -33.02 10.24
CA ALA A 538 -23.01 -32.15 10.26
C ALA A 538 -23.40 -30.65 10.48
N MET A 539 -24.46 -30.17 9.82
CA MET A 539 -24.97 -28.81 10.03
C MET A 539 -25.52 -28.55 11.44
N LYS A 540 -26.07 -29.58 12.12
CA LYS A 540 -26.52 -29.47 13.50
C LYS A 540 -25.39 -29.43 14.55
N HIS A 541 -24.19 -29.84 14.20
CA HIS A 541 -23.01 -29.82 15.08
C HIS A 541 -22.16 -28.57 14.91
N GLN A 542 -22.44 -27.72 13.90
CA GLN A 542 -21.74 -26.45 13.62
C GLN A 542 -22.52 -25.18 14.04
N GLY A 543 -23.77 -25.31 14.48
CA GLY A 543 -24.60 -24.26 15.10
C GLY A 543 -24.84 -24.60 16.56
#